data_6e5cfe541a2c3396822d68811561924c
#
_entry.id   6e5cfe541a2c3396822d68811561924c
#
_cell.length_a   1.000
_cell.length_b   1.000
_cell.length_c   1.000
_cell.angle_alpha   90.00
_cell.angle_beta   90.00
_cell.angle_gamma   90.00
#
_symmetry.space_group_name_H-M   'P 1'
#
loop_
_entity.id
_entity.type
_entity.pdbx_description
1 polymer ?
#
loop_
_entity_poly.entity_id
_entity_poly.type
_entity_poly.pdbx_seq_one_letter_code
_entity_poly.pdbx_strand_id
1 'polypeptide(L)'
;LDLAYDAHPDERGLSWAGYVDESKGFSMLPYHIYRSSRTDMAGNPVDLGIAERGKTVLTASGKERIQGVQAQLFAETIRDFKWVEYYTFPKILGLVERGWNAFPAWSMLAGEKEQQAFNKALALFYSKASEKEMPHWASRNINFRLPHPGLCLKEGKLYANTPIRGVEIRYT
;
A
#
# COMPACT_ATOMS: atom_id res chain seq x y z
N LEU A 1 -4.80 4.49 -8.87
CA LEU A 1 -3.67 4.59 -7.94
C LEU A 1 -2.42 4.95 -8.73
N ASP A 2 -1.74 6.04 -8.37
CA ASP A 2 -0.46 6.41 -8.98
C ASP A 2 0.70 5.85 -8.16
N LEU A 3 1.56 5.08 -8.81
CA LEU A 3 2.69 4.40 -8.17
C LEU A 3 3.92 5.30 -8.00
N ALA A 4 3.99 6.44 -8.72
CA ALA A 4 5.10 7.37 -8.64
C ALA A 4 5.04 8.34 -7.44
N TYR A 5 3.99 8.26 -6.62
CA TYR A 5 3.85 9.13 -5.45
C TYR A 5 4.53 8.56 -4.23
N ASP A 6 5.38 9.38 -3.61
CA ASP A 6 5.97 9.12 -2.32
C ASP A 6 6.29 10.44 -1.61
N ALA A 7 5.89 10.54 -0.35
CA ALA A 7 6.09 11.74 0.45
C ALA A 7 7.42 11.74 1.24
N HIS A 8 8.20 10.65 1.18
CA HIS A 8 9.47 10.60 1.90
C HIS A 8 10.49 11.53 1.23
N PRO A 9 11.26 12.33 1.99
CA PRO A 9 12.20 13.32 1.43
C PRO A 9 13.26 12.73 0.49
N ASP A 10 13.67 11.49 0.73
CA ASP A 10 14.69 10.80 -0.08
C ASP A 10 14.11 10.09 -1.30
N GLU A 11 12.80 10.01 -1.40
CA GLU A 11 12.11 9.47 -2.57
C GLU A 11 11.99 10.53 -3.66
N ARG A 12 12.16 10.10 -4.90
CA ARG A 12 12.11 11.01 -6.05
C ARG A 12 10.71 11.13 -6.67
N GLY A 13 9.71 10.62 -5.99
CA GLY A 13 8.32 10.74 -6.40
C GLY A 13 7.76 12.14 -6.19
N LEU A 14 6.52 12.31 -6.59
CA LEU A 14 5.76 13.55 -6.39
C LEU A 14 5.07 13.52 -5.04
N SER A 15 5.47 14.38 -4.12
CA SER A 15 4.93 14.42 -2.75
C SER A 15 3.56 15.08 -2.63
N TRP A 16 3.13 15.87 -3.62
CA TRP A 16 1.89 16.66 -3.55
C TRP A 16 0.61 15.82 -3.50
N ALA A 17 0.64 14.59 -3.99
CA ALA A 17 -0.51 13.67 -3.93
C ALA A 17 -0.45 12.68 -2.74
N GLY A 18 0.56 12.81 -1.90
CA GLY A 18 0.70 12.05 -0.67
C GLY A 18 1.50 10.77 -0.80
N TYR A 19 1.42 9.96 0.26
CA TYR A 19 2.19 8.73 0.40
C TYR A 19 1.47 7.54 -0.24
N VAL A 20 2.12 6.85 -1.14
CA VAL A 20 1.62 5.63 -1.78
C VAL A 20 2.64 4.50 -1.63
N ASP A 21 2.30 3.54 -0.79
CA ASP A 21 3.03 2.30 -0.61
C ASP A 21 2.20 1.07 -1.03
N GLU A 22 2.70 -0.09 -0.74
CA GLU A 22 2.04 -1.38 -1.03
C GLU A 22 0.69 -1.50 -0.34
N SER A 23 0.55 -0.91 0.87
CA SER A 23 -0.66 -0.98 1.67
C SER A 23 -1.83 -0.22 1.05
N LYS A 24 -1.56 0.84 0.28
CA LYS A 24 -2.61 1.60 -0.44
C LYS A 24 -3.31 0.74 -1.49
N GLY A 25 -2.55 0.01 -2.30
CA GLY A 25 -3.11 -0.96 -3.24
C GLY A 25 -3.83 -2.10 -2.53
N PHE A 26 -3.22 -2.63 -1.46
CA PHE A 26 -3.78 -3.71 -0.65
C PHE A 26 -5.10 -3.33 0.04
N SER A 27 -5.23 -2.09 0.52
CA SER A 27 -6.44 -1.59 1.19
C SER A 27 -7.58 -1.22 0.24
N MET A 28 -7.31 -1.14 -1.06
CA MET A 28 -8.31 -0.76 -2.06
C MET A 28 -9.51 -1.70 -2.03
N LEU A 29 -10.71 -1.14 -2.03
CA LEU A 29 -11.97 -1.88 -2.12
C LEU A 29 -12.74 -1.40 -3.35
N PRO A 30 -12.70 -2.11 -4.48
CA PRO A 30 -13.31 -1.67 -5.73
C PRO A 30 -14.81 -1.37 -5.61
N TYR A 31 -15.48 -2.09 -4.72
CA TYR A 31 -16.93 -1.95 -4.49
C TYR A 31 -17.30 -1.02 -3.34
N HIS A 32 -16.30 -0.49 -2.62
CA HIS A 32 -16.53 0.43 -1.49
C HIS A 32 -15.34 1.39 -1.30
N ILE A 33 -15.17 2.27 -2.28
CA ILE A 33 -13.98 3.13 -2.38
C ILE A 33 -13.73 4.00 -1.13
N TYR A 34 -14.78 4.45 -0.45
CA TYR A 34 -14.64 5.29 0.75
C TYR A 34 -14.00 4.55 1.94
N ARG A 35 -14.04 3.21 1.98
CA ARG A 35 -13.34 2.39 2.97
C ARG A 35 -11.92 2.02 2.58
N SER A 36 -11.48 2.42 1.40
CA SER A 36 -10.12 2.15 0.91
C SER A 36 -9.08 3.09 1.52
N SER A 37 -9.48 4.29 1.93
CA SER A 37 -8.57 5.33 2.43
C SER A 37 -8.32 5.16 3.93
N ARG A 38 -7.40 4.28 4.30
CA ARG A 38 -7.04 4.01 5.69
C ARG A 38 -6.07 5.01 6.29
N THR A 39 -5.41 5.78 5.44
CA THR A 39 -4.52 6.87 5.84
C THR A 39 -4.80 8.10 4.98
N ASP A 40 -4.57 9.28 5.55
CA ASP A 40 -4.58 10.54 4.82
C ASP A 40 -3.33 10.70 3.92
N MET A 41 -3.16 11.87 3.31
CA MET A 41 -2.01 12.16 2.45
C MET A 41 -0.68 12.20 3.22
N ALA A 42 -0.72 12.47 4.52
CA ALA A 42 0.46 12.49 5.38
C ALA A 42 0.75 11.13 6.04
N GLY A 43 -0.08 10.10 5.76
CA GLY A 43 0.06 8.77 6.34
C GLY A 43 -0.61 8.57 7.69
N ASN A 44 -1.35 9.57 8.23
CA ASN A 44 -2.06 9.43 9.49
C ASN A 44 -3.31 8.54 9.32
N PRO A 45 -3.67 7.74 10.34
CA PRO A 45 -4.87 6.92 10.29
C PRO A 45 -6.14 7.74 10.07
N VAL A 46 -7.03 7.26 9.22
CA VAL A 46 -8.35 7.84 8.95
C VAL A 46 -9.43 7.02 9.65
N ASP A 47 -10.37 7.70 10.29
CA ASP A 47 -11.58 7.06 10.81
C ASP A 47 -12.50 6.70 9.64
N LEU A 48 -12.60 5.40 9.34
CA LEU A 48 -13.41 4.89 8.24
C LEU A 48 -14.90 5.16 8.44
N GLY A 49 -15.39 5.18 9.68
CA GLY A 49 -16.78 5.50 9.97
C GLY A 49 -17.13 6.95 9.65
N ILE A 50 -16.16 7.86 9.78
CA ILE A 50 -16.30 9.26 9.32
C ILE A 50 -16.17 9.34 7.80
N ALA A 51 -15.20 8.64 7.22
CA ALA A 51 -14.92 8.68 5.79
C ALA A 51 -16.11 8.20 4.94
N GLU A 52 -16.86 7.20 5.41
CA GLU A 52 -18.02 6.64 4.70
C GLU A 52 -19.35 7.30 5.07
N ARG A 53 -19.41 8.14 6.11
CA ARG A 53 -20.65 8.75 6.61
C ARG A 53 -21.33 9.59 5.53
N GLY A 54 -22.60 9.29 5.24
CA GLY A 54 -23.40 10.02 4.24
C GLY A 54 -22.95 9.80 2.80
N LYS A 55 -22.04 8.87 2.55
CA LYS A 55 -21.60 8.53 1.19
C LYS A 55 -22.53 7.47 0.57
N THR A 56 -22.72 7.57 -0.73
CA THR A 56 -23.47 6.58 -1.49
C THR A 56 -22.63 5.32 -1.72
N VAL A 57 -23.26 4.17 -1.62
CA VAL A 57 -22.65 2.88 -1.98
C VAL A 57 -23.09 2.48 -3.39
N LEU A 58 -22.28 1.66 -4.05
CA LEU A 58 -22.63 1.12 -5.36
C LEU A 58 -23.88 0.25 -5.28
N THR A 59 -24.78 0.45 -6.24
CA THR A 59 -25.92 -0.45 -6.47
C THR A 59 -25.42 -1.82 -6.95
N ALA A 60 -26.28 -2.84 -6.92
CA ALA A 60 -25.96 -4.15 -7.47
C ALA A 60 -25.50 -4.05 -8.93
N SER A 61 -26.27 -3.34 -9.77
CA SER A 61 -25.89 -3.12 -11.18
C SER A 61 -24.60 -2.30 -11.35
N GLY A 62 -24.30 -1.39 -10.43
CA GLY A 62 -23.03 -0.65 -10.41
C GLY A 62 -21.84 -1.58 -10.14
N LYS A 63 -21.99 -2.52 -9.21
CA LYS A 63 -20.94 -3.51 -8.93
C LYS A 63 -20.68 -4.43 -10.12
N GLU A 64 -21.69 -4.86 -10.84
CA GLU A 64 -21.58 -5.72 -12.03
C GLU A 64 -20.81 -5.03 -13.18
N ARG A 65 -20.75 -3.70 -13.19
CA ARG A 65 -20.04 -2.92 -14.23
C ARG A 65 -18.55 -2.69 -13.90
N ILE A 66 -18.09 -3.01 -12.69
CA ILE A 66 -16.68 -2.91 -12.36
C ILE A 66 -15.96 -4.12 -12.94
N GLN A 67 -15.11 -3.87 -13.94
CA GLN A 67 -14.37 -4.91 -14.64
C GLN A 67 -12.98 -5.16 -14.07
N GLY A 68 -12.46 -4.27 -13.22
CA GLY A 68 -11.13 -4.43 -12.65
C GLY A 68 -10.64 -3.21 -11.88
N VAL A 69 -9.38 -3.23 -11.55
CA VAL A 69 -8.66 -2.16 -10.86
C VAL A 69 -7.47 -1.72 -11.71
N GLN A 70 -7.05 -0.47 -11.57
CA GLN A 70 -5.98 0.11 -12.37
C GLN A 70 -5.02 0.90 -11.48
N ALA A 71 -3.74 0.80 -11.78
CA ALA A 71 -2.72 1.73 -11.32
C ALA A 71 -2.09 2.44 -12.52
N GLN A 72 -1.67 3.67 -12.31
CA GLN A 72 -0.92 4.48 -13.26
C GLN A 72 0.52 4.60 -12.76
N LEU A 73 1.41 4.86 -13.69
CA LEU A 73 2.78 5.28 -13.44
C LEU A 73 3.05 6.49 -14.32
N PHE A 74 2.79 7.69 -13.79
CA PHE A 74 3.09 8.93 -14.49
C PHE A 74 4.60 9.18 -14.52
N ALA A 75 5.10 9.72 -15.62
CA ALA A 75 6.52 9.66 -15.97
C ALA A 75 7.33 10.91 -15.61
N GLU A 76 6.76 11.87 -14.86
CA GLU A 76 7.40 13.17 -14.60
C GLU A 76 8.75 13.05 -13.90
N THR A 77 8.94 12.04 -13.07
CA THR A 77 10.17 11.81 -12.31
C THR A 77 10.97 10.60 -12.81
N ILE A 78 10.47 9.88 -13.81
CA ILE A 78 11.11 8.68 -14.35
C ILE A 78 12.22 9.08 -15.32
N ARG A 79 13.45 8.58 -15.08
CA ARG A 79 14.63 8.90 -15.90
C ARG A 79 15.08 7.73 -16.76
N ASP A 80 14.87 6.50 -16.30
CA ASP A 80 15.26 5.27 -16.98
C ASP A 80 14.36 4.09 -16.54
N PHE A 81 14.61 2.91 -17.10
CA PHE A 81 13.80 1.72 -16.81
C PHE A 81 13.93 1.25 -15.36
N LYS A 82 15.07 1.46 -14.71
CA LYS A 82 15.23 1.11 -13.29
C LYS A 82 14.30 1.90 -12.38
N TRP A 83 13.94 3.15 -12.77
CA TRP A 83 12.92 3.92 -12.05
C TRP A 83 11.52 3.38 -12.28
N VAL A 84 11.20 2.87 -13.46
CA VAL A 84 9.93 2.17 -13.72
C VAL A 84 9.80 0.97 -12.79
N GLU A 85 10.82 0.13 -12.70
CA GLU A 85 10.86 -1.01 -11.78
C GLU A 85 10.72 -0.57 -10.33
N TYR A 86 11.49 0.43 -9.90
CA TYR A 86 11.50 0.96 -8.54
C TYR A 86 10.13 1.47 -8.08
N TYR A 87 9.44 2.24 -8.90
CA TYR A 87 8.11 2.73 -8.57
C TYR A 87 7.03 1.65 -8.67
N THR A 88 7.21 0.68 -9.55
CA THR A 88 6.25 -0.39 -9.73
C THR A 88 6.34 -1.44 -8.62
N PHE A 89 7.55 -1.87 -8.29
CA PHE A 89 7.78 -2.95 -7.34
C PHE A 89 8.25 -2.44 -5.97
N PRO A 90 7.68 -2.92 -4.87
CA PRO A 90 6.61 -3.91 -4.74
C PRO A 90 5.19 -3.32 -4.73
N LYS A 91 4.99 -2.02 -4.94
CA LYS A 91 3.70 -1.32 -4.78
C LYS A 91 2.56 -1.98 -5.56
N ILE A 92 2.86 -2.49 -6.76
CA ILE A 92 1.87 -3.16 -7.63
C ILE A 92 1.27 -4.42 -6.97
N LEU A 93 1.99 -5.10 -6.07
CA LEU A 93 1.49 -6.32 -5.43
C LEU A 93 0.19 -6.10 -4.66
N GLY A 94 0.06 -4.94 -3.99
CA GLY A 94 -1.18 -4.60 -3.29
C GLY A 94 -2.38 -4.52 -4.23
N LEU A 95 -2.18 -3.93 -5.41
CA LEU A 95 -3.24 -3.85 -6.41
C LEU A 95 -3.54 -5.21 -7.04
N VAL A 96 -2.53 -6.02 -7.32
CA VAL A 96 -2.67 -7.39 -7.84
C VAL A 96 -3.49 -8.24 -6.88
N GLU A 97 -3.21 -8.15 -5.58
CA GLU A 97 -4.01 -8.83 -4.54
C GLU A 97 -5.49 -8.44 -4.62
N ARG A 98 -5.80 -7.17 -4.91
CA ARG A 98 -7.19 -6.71 -5.09
C ARG A 98 -7.80 -7.16 -6.40
N GLY A 99 -7.02 -7.26 -7.46
CA GLY A 99 -7.49 -7.81 -8.74
C GLY A 99 -7.94 -9.26 -8.62
N TRP A 100 -7.23 -10.08 -7.85
CA TRP A 100 -7.57 -11.47 -7.60
C TRP A 100 -8.62 -11.68 -6.51
N ASN A 101 -8.69 -10.78 -5.53
CA ASN A 101 -9.60 -10.88 -4.37
C ASN A 101 -10.28 -9.54 -4.09
N ALA A 102 -11.33 -9.25 -4.84
CA ALA A 102 -12.08 -8.01 -4.70
C ALA A 102 -12.90 -7.91 -3.38
N PHE A 103 -13.15 -9.04 -2.71
CA PHE A 103 -13.92 -9.14 -1.48
C PHE A 103 -13.07 -9.82 -0.37
N PRO A 104 -12.02 -9.17 0.14
CA PRO A 104 -11.22 -9.76 1.19
C PRO A 104 -12.04 -9.93 2.47
N ALA A 105 -11.82 -11.03 3.20
CA ALA A 105 -12.62 -11.38 4.39
C ALA A 105 -12.67 -10.26 5.44
N TRP A 106 -11.60 -9.49 5.61
CA TRP A 106 -11.57 -8.36 6.54
C TRP A 106 -12.57 -7.25 6.15
N SER A 107 -12.86 -7.05 4.87
CA SER A 107 -13.78 -6.01 4.40
C SER A 107 -15.25 -6.29 4.73
N MET A 108 -15.57 -7.51 5.11
CA MET A 108 -16.90 -7.93 5.53
C MET A 108 -17.16 -7.70 7.03
N LEU A 109 -16.15 -7.25 7.75
CA LEU A 109 -16.19 -6.94 9.17
C LEU A 109 -16.35 -5.44 9.40
N ALA A 110 -16.52 -5.02 10.66
CA ALA A 110 -16.63 -3.62 11.04
C ALA A 110 -15.89 -3.35 12.35
N GLY A 111 -15.53 -2.07 12.54
CA GLY A 111 -14.90 -1.57 13.77
C GLY A 111 -13.58 -2.27 14.08
N GLU A 112 -13.35 -2.54 15.35
CA GLU A 112 -12.09 -3.13 15.82
C GLU A 112 -11.80 -4.52 15.22
N LYS A 113 -12.82 -5.34 15.00
CA LYS A 113 -12.66 -6.67 14.37
C LYS A 113 -12.15 -6.56 12.94
N GLU A 114 -12.63 -5.58 12.20
CA GLU A 114 -12.19 -5.29 10.86
C GLU A 114 -10.72 -4.83 10.85
N GLN A 115 -10.36 -3.93 11.75
CA GLN A 115 -8.99 -3.43 11.86
C GLN A 115 -8.00 -4.53 12.23
N GLN A 116 -8.34 -5.40 13.19
CA GLN A 116 -7.50 -6.54 13.57
C GLN A 116 -7.33 -7.53 12.41
N ALA A 117 -8.42 -7.86 11.71
CA ALA A 117 -8.37 -8.76 10.57
C ALA A 117 -7.58 -8.16 9.39
N PHE A 118 -7.72 -6.86 9.13
CA PHE A 118 -6.94 -6.15 8.14
C PHE A 118 -5.45 -6.19 8.48
N ASN A 119 -5.06 -5.86 9.72
CA ASN A 119 -3.66 -5.85 10.15
C ASN A 119 -3.02 -7.24 10.01
N LYS A 120 -3.77 -8.30 10.37
CA LYS A 120 -3.31 -9.69 10.19
C LYS A 120 -3.12 -10.04 8.72
N ALA A 121 -4.06 -9.65 7.87
CA ALA A 121 -3.97 -9.90 6.42
C ALA A 121 -2.83 -9.12 5.78
N LEU A 122 -2.62 -7.87 6.18
CA LEU A 122 -1.52 -7.03 5.69
C LEU A 122 -0.16 -7.60 6.13
N ALA A 123 -0.03 -8.06 7.37
CA ALA A 123 1.21 -8.69 7.84
C ALA A 123 1.53 -9.97 7.05
N LEU A 124 0.53 -10.79 6.71
CA LEU A 124 0.70 -11.96 5.86
C LEU A 124 1.09 -11.59 4.43
N PHE A 125 0.49 -10.53 3.89
CA PHE A 125 0.83 -9.99 2.58
C PHE A 125 2.31 -9.58 2.53
N TYR A 126 2.79 -8.79 3.50
CA TYR A 126 4.20 -8.40 3.57
C TYR A 126 5.14 -9.59 3.76
N SER A 127 4.74 -10.60 4.53
CA SER A 127 5.51 -11.84 4.67
C SER A 127 5.72 -12.53 3.32
N LYS A 128 4.64 -12.69 2.55
CA LYS A 128 4.71 -13.31 1.21
C LYS A 128 5.55 -12.49 0.24
N ALA A 129 5.37 -11.16 0.23
CA ALA A 129 6.16 -10.27 -0.61
C ALA A 129 7.66 -10.38 -0.29
N SER A 130 8.02 -10.37 0.99
CA SER A 130 9.40 -10.43 1.47
C SER A 130 10.06 -11.79 1.22
N GLU A 131 9.33 -12.88 1.44
CA GLU A 131 9.91 -14.23 1.43
C GLU A 131 9.90 -14.88 0.03
N LYS A 132 9.07 -14.38 -0.88
CA LYS A 132 8.91 -14.97 -2.22
C LYS A 132 9.24 -13.99 -3.34
N GLU A 133 8.49 -12.88 -3.41
CA GLU A 133 8.55 -11.99 -4.56
C GLU A 133 9.85 -11.19 -4.62
N MET A 134 10.26 -10.57 -3.52
CA MET A 134 11.49 -9.79 -3.48
C MET A 134 12.75 -10.62 -3.77
N PRO A 135 12.96 -11.82 -3.18
CA PRO A 135 14.07 -12.68 -3.54
C PRO A 135 14.03 -13.13 -5.02
N HIS A 136 12.84 -13.37 -5.56
CA HIS A 136 12.68 -13.70 -6.97
C HIS A 136 13.11 -12.54 -7.86
N TRP A 137 12.69 -11.31 -7.56
CA TRP A 137 13.11 -10.13 -8.32
C TRP A 137 14.61 -9.88 -8.20
N ALA A 138 15.17 -10.01 -7.00
CA ALA A 138 16.61 -9.89 -6.78
C ALA A 138 17.40 -10.89 -7.62
N SER A 139 16.95 -12.15 -7.70
CA SER A 139 17.59 -13.19 -8.52
C SER A 139 17.54 -12.91 -10.02
N ARG A 140 16.59 -12.07 -10.46
CA ARG A 140 16.41 -11.63 -11.86
C ARG A 140 17.00 -10.25 -12.14
N ASN A 141 17.69 -9.66 -11.17
CA ASN A 141 18.23 -8.29 -11.27
C ASN A 141 17.15 -7.24 -11.61
N ILE A 142 15.92 -7.47 -11.16
CA ILE A 142 14.85 -6.49 -11.21
C ILE A 142 15.02 -5.54 -10.04
N ASN A 143 15.04 -4.24 -10.31
CA ASN A 143 15.10 -3.22 -9.28
C ASN A 143 13.75 -3.11 -8.56
N PHE A 144 13.78 -3.03 -7.23
CA PHE A 144 12.55 -2.81 -6.45
C PHE A 144 12.84 -1.94 -5.23
N ARG A 145 11.83 -1.22 -4.81
CA ARG A 145 11.87 -0.34 -3.65
C ARG A 145 11.85 -1.15 -2.36
N LEU A 146 12.73 -0.81 -1.44
CA LEU A 146 12.58 -1.18 -0.03
C LEU A 146 12.00 0.03 0.70
N PRO A 147 10.85 -0.10 1.37
CA PRO A 147 10.27 1.00 2.13
C PRO A 147 11.21 1.44 3.25
N HIS A 148 11.27 2.74 3.50
CA HIS A 148 12.01 3.28 4.62
C HIS A 148 11.49 2.71 5.95
N PRO A 149 12.36 2.43 6.93
CA PRO A 149 11.90 1.97 8.23
C PRO A 149 11.09 3.06 8.94
N GLY A 150 10.02 2.65 9.60
CA GLY A 150 9.31 3.53 10.53
C GLY A 150 10.19 3.80 11.74
N LEU A 151 10.27 5.06 12.16
CA LEU A 151 11.05 5.51 13.30
C LEU A 151 10.15 6.11 14.37
N CYS A 152 10.41 5.79 15.62
CA CYS A 152 9.70 6.36 16.77
C CYS A 152 10.68 6.64 17.91
N LEU A 153 10.69 7.86 18.42
CA LEU A 153 11.41 8.23 19.65
C LEU A 153 10.45 8.13 20.84
N LYS A 154 10.75 7.20 21.75
CA LYS A 154 9.97 7.00 22.97
C LYS A 154 10.90 6.88 24.16
N GLU A 155 10.66 7.68 25.21
CA GLU A 155 11.45 7.68 26.46
C GLU A 155 12.96 7.81 26.21
N GLY A 156 13.37 8.66 25.26
CA GLY A 156 14.77 8.85 24.90
C GLY A 156 15.42 7.70 24.10
N LYS A 157 14.64 6.70 23.73
CA LYS A 157 15.09 5.56 22.92
C LYS A 157 14.51 5.62 21.52
N LEU A 158 15.35 5.37 20.52
CA LEU A 158 14.93 5.25 19.13
C LEU A 158 14.47 3.81 18.85
N TYR A 159 13.25 3.69 18.36
CA TYR A 159 12.69 2.43 17.86
C TYR A 159 12.58 2.52 16.35
N ALA A 160 13.00 1.45 15.68
CA ALA A 160 12.89 1.33 14.24
C ALA A 160 12.20 0.00 13.89
N ASN A 161 11.32 0.02 12.88
CA ASN A 161 10.69 -1.19 12.38
C ASN A 161 10.51 -1.12 10.86
N THR A 162 10.31 -2.27 10.25
CA THR A 162 9.96 -2.41 8.84
C THR A 162 8.99 -3.60 8.67
N PRO A 163 8.02 -3.52 7.76
CA PRO A 163 7.16 -4.66 7.46
C PRO A 163 7.88 -5.73 6.63
N ILE A 164 9.02 -5.39 6.03
CA ILE A 164 9.77 -6.30 5.17
C ILE A 164 10.64 -7.23 6.03
N ARG A 165 10.47 -8.54 5.84
CA ARG A 165 11.26 -9.56 6.54
C ARG A 165 12.59 -9.78 5.86
N GLY A 166 13.60 -10.19 6.64
CA GLY A 166 14.92 -10.53 6.11
C GLY A 166 15.81 -9.35 5.76
N VAL A 167 15.37 -8.11 6.07
CA VAL A 167 16.19 -6.90 5.91
C VAL A 167 16.76 -6.45 7.26
N GLU A 168 17.93 -5.83 7.21
CA GLU A 168 18.60 -5.25 8.36
C GLU A 168 18.42 -3.73 8.32
N ILE A 169 18.00 -3.15 9.44
CA ILE A 169 17.94 -1.69 9.60
C ILE A 169 19.30 -1.23 10.13
N ARG A 170 20.00 -0.41 9.35
CA ARG A 170 21.28 0.20 9.72
C ARG A 170 21.10 1.69 9.96
N TYR A 171 21.89 2.23 10.86
CA TYR A 171 21.95 3.68 11.14
C TYR A 171 23.41 4.14 11.11
N THR A 172 23.60 5.39 10.74
CA THR A 172 24.91 6.08 10.74
C THR A 172 24.85 7.31 11.61
#